data_d7f0c664ac46c26f84d2d6ebea647855
#
_entry.id   d7f0c664ac46c26f84d2d6ebea647855
#
_cell.length_a   1.000
_cell.length_b   1.000
_cell.length_c   1.000
_cell.angle_alpha   90.00
_cell.angle_beta   90.00
_cell.angle_gamma   90.00
#
_symmetry.space_group_name_H-M   'P 1'
#
loop_
_entity.id
_entity.type
_entity.pdbx_description
1 polymer ?
#
loop_
_entity_poly.entity_id
_entity_poly.type
_entity_poly.pdbx_seq_one_letter_code
_entity_poly.pdbx_strand_id
1 'polypeptide(L)'
;MGKRLLHYLICLLGVASLAVADTHVQVSTGKGDSYPEDYVPPFLGNGSISTSVDYLGKQVQRKYVTFYPEVVWAGRRYPPAVQGCMLITMGHFDDEVLVDGKPLGKPLAWKQTLDTRKAYSATEVEYDSAIVSTIAFVPYGLDMIVVRKSVSPKASDAKNAEIKFTYFLSDLDSGKAPPYVLVSPRKDGAYPNAASLDYTAYAYKIYNGEVSLMSDVPCNISTGNISATLSSTFDMQESKAVATYFISFADDFHQSKLERAKELKTEVVKKGFDGIFAEHKAKWADFWSGACMDIPDKEMQAAYETALYHLNSMYTKWSIPVSLFGHGVGWSGRFFGWDEMFCVFGAASSGKFGLSARTANFRKNTLSKAMSRVSHYSRIEEKKYGARYPWESLEDAAEGAPNPYGFWFDHVFHMSNIAASAWIHYLFTGDKEFLSETAYPVIRECAAFFYSHMLQKSGDKLIIGKCTDIERLGPAVENPFLTSCGAIYNFEIAARAADILGIDAEYAAKLREAAAELRKTLPQTPEMYVPFSGCTEKSIVAIGGFFPYGVFDKTEKKQIAALYDVLKNIEAVGNMYPVGSSVCSWYAAWLASALVVAGDEDAVPRTIDRDFAIIMLKFVK
;
A
#
# COMPACT_ATOMS: atom_id res chain seq x y z
N MET A 1 -23.63 31.93 4.60
CA MET A 1 -22.67 31.02 4.00
C MET A 1 -22.37 31.23 2.50
N GLY A 2 -23.31 31.79 1.70
CA GLY A 2 -23.10 31.89 0.24
C GLY A 2 -22.26 33.06 -0.29
N LYS A 3 -21.93 34.07 0.49
CA LYS A 3 -21.24 35.27 -0.02
C LYS A 3 -19.72 35.30 0.15
N ARG A 4 -19.14 34.49 1.02
CA ARG A 4 -17.68 34.39 1.19
C ARG A 4 -17.03 33.40 0.22
N LEU A 5 -17.76 32.38 -0.23
CA LEU A 5 -17.28 31.45 -1.25
C LEU A 5 -17.12 32.12 -2.63
N LEU A 6 -17.93 33.13 -2.93
CA LEU A 6 -17.90 33.83 -4.22
C LEU A 6 -16.73 34.84 -4.33
N HIS A 7 -16.19 35.34 -3.22
CA HIS A 7 -15.02 36.22 -3.23
C HIS A 7 -13.69 35.51 -3.45
N TYR A 8 -13.59 34.24 -3.09
CA TYR A 8 -12.42 33.43 -3.40
C TYR A 8 -12.34 32.95 -4.86
N LEU A 9 -13.48 32.86 -5.55
CA LEU A 9 -13.52 32.47 -6.97
C LEU A 9 -13.18 33.61 -7.95
N ILE A 10 -13.26 34.87 -7.54
CA ILE A 10 -13.05 36.03 -8.44
C ILE A 10 -11.59 36.55 -8.44
N CYS A 11 -10.77 36.17 -7.46
CA CYS A 11 -9.34 36.56 -7.44
C CYS A 11 -8.42 35.65 -8.26
N LEU A 12 -8.93 34.63 -8.93
CA LEU A 12 -8.15 33.62 -9.66
C LEU A 12 -7.99 33.89 -11.18
N LEU A 13 -8.42 35.03 -11.69
CA LEU A 13 -8.36 35.35 -13.15
C LEU A 13 -7.31 36.39 -13.54
N GLY A 14 -6.25 36.53 -12.79
CA GLY A 14 -5.24 37.54 -13.11
C GLY A 14 -3.85 37.31 -12.56
N VAL A 15 -3.23 36.15 -12.79
CA VAL A 15 -1.80 35.99 -12.56
C VAL A 15 -1.16 35.29 -13.76
N ALA A 16 -0.20 35.99 -14.35
CA ALA A 16 0.67 35.54 -15.43
C ALA A 16 1.32 34.17 -15.11
N SER A 17 1.45 33.34 -16.14
CA SER A 17 2.10 32.03 -16.10
C SER A 17 3.53 32.13 -15.56
N LEU A 18 3.70 32.01 -14.26
CA LEU A 18 4.93 31.52 -13.67
C LEU A 18 4.97 30.03 -13.98
N ALA A 19 6.07 29.56 -14.55
CA ALA A 19 6.30 28.14 -14.79
C ALA A 19 6.11 27.39 -13.45
N VAL A 20 4.96 26.76 -13.29
CA VAL A 20 4.61 25.97 -12.12
C VAL A 20 5.51 24.75 -12.14
N ALA A 21 6.37 24.57 -11.14
CA ALA A 21 7.10 23.32 -10.97
C ALA A 21 6.08 22.16 -10.94
N ASP A 22 6.30 21.16 -11.80
CA ASP A 22 5.40 20.00 -11.93
C ASP A 22 5.37 19.23 -10.62
N THR A 23 4.28 19.32 -9.85
CA THR A 23 4.12 18.68 -8.53
C THR A 23 4.20 17.16 -8.60
N HIS A 24 3.96 16.57 -9.77
CA HIS A 24 4.03 15.13 -10.02
C HIS A 24 5.43 14.62 -10.36
N VAL A 25 6.46 15.47 -10.45
CA VAL A 25 7.83 15.06 -10.72
C VAL A 25 8.68 15.26 -9.47
N GLN A 26 9.06 14.15 -8.85
CA GLN A 26 9.97 14.15 -7.71
C GLN A 26 11.41 14.05 -8.23
N VAL A 27 12.30 14.91 -7.75
CA VAL A 27 13.69 14.97 -8.19
C VAL A 27 14.62 14.81 -7.00
N SER A 28 15.56 13.87 -7.11
CA SER A 28 16.69 13.71 -6.20
C SER A 28 18.01 13.84 -6.96
N THR A 29 19.01 14.44 -6.34
CA THR A 29 20.33 14.63 -6.95
C THR A 29 21.43 14.38 -5.93
N GLY A 30 22.61 14.00 -6.42
CA GLY A 30 23.79 13.82 -5.57
C GLY A 30 25.09 13.91 -6.33
N LYS A 31 26.19 13.93 -5.59
CA LYS A 31 27.56 13.96 -6.12
C LYS A 31 28.32 12.71 -5.67
N GLY A 32 29.12 12.17 -6.57
CA GLY A 32 29.90 10.98 -6.30
C GLY A 32 29.01 9.76 -6.02
N ASP A 33 29.53 8.80 -5.28
CA ASP A 33 28.83 7.60 -4.82
C ASP A 33 28.21 7.82 -3.43
N SER A 34 27.42 8.87 -3.31
CA SER A 34 26.73 9.22 -2.08
C SER A 34 25.31 9.73 -2.37
N TYR A 35 24.43 9.60 -1.40
CA TYR A 35 23.05 10.07 -1.45
C TYR A 35 22.69 10.81 -0.15
N PRO A 36 21.73 11.74 -0.18
CA PRO A 36 21.22 12.39 1.02
C PRO A 36 20.74 11.39 2.08
N GLU A 37 20.85 11.72 3.35
CA GLU A 37 20.45 10.84 4.47
C GLU A 37 18.98 10.44 4.38
N ASP A 38 18.14 11.34 3.87
CA ASP A 38 16.70 11.14 3.66
C ASP A 38 16.34 10.54 2.29
N TYR A 39 17.32 10.10 1.50
CA TYR A 39 17.07 9.49 0.21
C TYR A 39 16.39 8.12 0.36
N VAL A 40 15.27 7.94 -0.33
CA VAL A 40 14.57 6.66 -0.49
C VAL A 40 14.40 6.35 -1.98
N PRO A 41 14.77 5.16 -2.44
CA PRO A 41 14.58 4.78 -3.83
C PRO A 41 13.11 4.86 -4.26
N PRO A 42 12.79 5.33 -5.47
CA PRO A 42 11.44 5.33 -5.99
C PRO A 42 10.80 3.95 -5.99
N PHE A 43 9.61 3.83 -5.40
CA PHE A 43 8.79 2.64 -5.49
C PHE A 43 8.15 2.56 -6.88
N LEU A 44 8.25 1.41 -7.53
CA LEU A 44 7.63 1.11 -8.82
C LEU A 44 6.73 -0.11 -8.66
N GLY A 45 5.45 0.00 -9.03
CA GLY A 45 4.50 -1.09 -8.87
C GLY A 45 3.25 -0.94 -9.72
N ASN A 46 2.51 -2.05 -9.85
CA ASN A 46 1.22 -2.10 -10.55
C ASN A 46 0.15 -2.89 -9.78
N GLY A 47 0.37 -3.09 -8.47
CA GLY A 47 -0.48 -3.90 -7.60
C GLY A 47 -0.25 -5.41 -7.70
N SER A 48 0.54 -5.88 -8.67
CA SER A 48 0.95 -7.29 -8.78
C SER A 48 2.44 -7.43 -8.52
N ILE A 49 3.27 -6.80 -9.33
CA ILE A 49 4.73 -6.74 -9.18
C ILE A 49 5.11 -5.39 -8.60
N SER A 50 6.10 -5.38 -7.73
CA SER A 50 6.73 -4.16 -7.23
C SER A 50 8.25 -4.31 -7.10
N THR A 51 8.93 -3.19 -7.22
CA THR A 51 10.38 -3.08 -7.10
C THR A 51 10.77 -1.63 -6.80
N SER A 52 12.06 -1.38 -6.56
CA SER A 52 12.64 -0.05 -6.49
C SER A 52 13.96 -0.02 -7.24
N VAL A 53 14.31 1.12 -7.80
CA VAL A 53 15.62 1.38 -8.40
C VAL A 53 16.32 2.51 -7.67
N ASP A 54 17.61 2.37 -7.45
CA ASP A 54 18.37 3.34 -6.69
C ASP A 54 18.88 4.51 -7.57
N TYR A 55 19.64 5.42 -6.94
CA TYR A 55 20.21 6.60 -7.56
C TYR A 55 21.22 6.30 -8.70
N LEU A 56 21.66 5.05 -8.83
CA LEU A 56 22.51 4.59 -9.97
C LEU A 56 21.66 3.95 -11.09
N GLY A 57 20.34 3.88 -10.91
CA GLY A 57 19.44 3.20 -11.84
C GLY A 57 19.57 1.67 -11.79
N LYS A 58 19.94 1.11 -10.64
CA LYS A 58 20.19 -0.30 -10.36
C LYS A 58 19.35 -0.77 -9.18
N GLN A 59 19.34 -2.08 -8.95
CA GLN A 59 18.98 -2.65 -7.66
C GLN A 59 20.24 -3.06 -6.92
N VAL A 60 20.85 -2.11 -6.21
CA VAL A 60 22.08 -2.40 -5.46
C VAL A 60 21.77 -3.09 -4.14
N GLN A 61 22.73 -3.90 -3.66
CA GLN A 61 22.68 -4.62 -2.39
C GLN A 61 22.83 -3.67 -1.18
N ARG A 62 21.85 -2.78 -1.01
CA ARG A 62 21.80 -1.82 0.10
C ARG A 62 20.43 -1.86 0.75
N LYS A 63 20.42 -1.91 2.07
CA LYS A 63 19.21 -1.73 2.85
C LYS A 63 18.96 -0.23 3.03
N TYR A 64 17.81 0.22 2.54
CA TYR A 64 17.33 1.58 2.76
C TYR A 64 16.35 1.60 3.92
N VAL A 65 16.71 2.27 5.01
CA VAL A 65 15.89 2.42 6.22
C VAL A 65 15.40 1.06 6.76
N THR A 66 14.30 0.53 6.27
CA THR A 66 13.66 -0.70 6.78
C THR A 66 13.35 -1.75 5.72
N PHE A 67 13.71 -1.53 4.45
CA PHE A 67 13.39 -2.46 3.36
C PHE A 67 14.55 -2.63 2.36
N TYR A 68 14.48 -3.70 1.57
CA TYR A 68 15.38 -3.97 0.45
C TYR A 68 14.65 -3.70 -0.88
N PRO A 69 15.34 -3.18 -1.92
CA PRO A 69 14.72 -2.84 -3.21
C PRO A 69 14.46 -4.07 -4.10
N GLU A 70 14.30 -5.24 -3.54
CA GLU A 70 14.05 -6.49 -4.26
C GLU A 70 12.69 -6.49 -4.96
N VAL A 71 12.56 -7.36 -5.94
CA VAL A 71 11.28 -7.62 -6.60
C VAL A 71 10.37 -8.42 -5.68
N VAL A 72 9.13 -7.98 -5.55
CA VAL A 72 8.08 -8.65 -4.81
C VAL A 72 6.89 -8.93 -5.73
N TRP A 73 6.32 -10.12 -5.62
CA TRP A 73 5.12 -10.51 -6.36
C TRP A 73 3.98 -10.84 -5.40
N ALA A 74 2.91 -10.07 -5.47
CA ALA A 74 1.77 -10.18 -4.58
C ALA A 74 1.19 -11.61 -4.55
N GLY A 75 0.90 -12.12 -3.36
CA GLY A 75 0.31 -13.44 -3.13
C GLY A 75 1.29 -14.61 -3.09
N ARG A 76 2.58 -14.43 -3.41
CA ARG A 76 3.58 -15.48 -3.31
C ARG A 76 4.26 -15.39 -1.95
N ARG A 77 3.98 -16.37 -1.07
CA ARG A 77 4.31 -16.27 0.36
C ARG A 77 5.18 -17.42 0.84
N TYR A 78 6.08 -17.11 1.75
CA TYR A 78 6.78 -18.09 2.54
C TYR A 78 5.81 -18.90 3.43
N PRO A 79 6.21 -20.10 3.90
CA PRO A 79 5.46 -20.84 4.91
C PRO A 79 5.23 -19.99 6.18
N PRO A 80 4.19 -20.29 6.97
CA PRO A 80 3.87 -19.55 8.22
C PRO A 80 5.02 -19.51 9.24
N ALA A 81 5.92 -20.48 9.19
CA ALA A 81 7.12 -20.53 10.05
C ALA A 81 8.11 -19.38 9.81
N VAL A 82 8.00 -18.68 8.66
CA VAL A 82 8.87 -17.56 8.31
C VAL A 82 8.11 -16.27 8.57
N GLN A 83 8.30 -15.70 9.75
CA GLN A 83 7.77 -14.39 10.17
C GLN A 83 6.31 -14.12 9.74
N GLY A 84 5.44 -15.12 9.87
CA GLY A 84 4.02 -14.96 9.57
C GLY A 84 3.68 -14.82 8.09
N CYS A 85 4.14 -15.72 7.24
CA CYS A 85 3.79 -15.74 5.81
C CYS A 85 4.19 -14.48 5.03
N MET A 86 5.41 -14.00 5.17
CA MET A 86 5.95 -12.91 4.37
C MET A 86 5.92 -13.24 2.87
N LEU A 87 5.88 -12.19 2.04
CA LEU A 87 6.04 -12.35 0.58
C LEU A 87 7.43 -12.90 0.24
N ILE A 88 7.49 -13.78 -0.76
CA ILE A 88 8.75 -14.29 -1.30
C ILE A 88 9.43 -13.18 -2.08
N THR A 89 10.74 -12.96 -1.84
CA THR A 89 11.54 -12.15 -2.75
C THR A 89 11.68 -12.87 -4.09
N MET A 90 11.39 -12.17 -5.16
CA MET A 90 11.51 -12.69 -6.53
C MET A 90 12.85 -12.36 -7.16
N GLY A 91 13.79 -11.83 -6.39
CA GLY A 91 15.13 -11.53 -6.85
C GLY A 91 15.36 -10.05 -7.14
N HIS A 92 16.42 -9.80 -7.90
CA HIS A 92 16.88 -8.45 -8.23
C HIS A 92 17.67 -8.42 -9.52
N PHE A 93 17.94 -7.24 -10.05
CA PHE A 93 18.80 -7.04 -11.20
C PHE A 93 19.99 -6.13 -10.88
N ASP A 94 21.08 -6.30 -11.61
CA ASP A 94 22.25 -5.42 -11.62
C ASP A 94 22.78 -5.31 -13.05
N ASP A 95 23.58 -4.28 -13.30
CA ASP A 95 24.24 -4.08 -14.60
C ASP A 95 25.68 -3.64 -14.44
N GLU A 96 26.49 -4.01 -15.41
CA GLU A 96 27.84 -3.51 -15.63
C GLU A 96 27.90 -2.86 -17.01
N VAL A 97 28.46 -1.64 -17.08
CA VAL A 97 28.71 -0.92 -18.32
C VAL A 97 30.22 -0.77 -18.52
N LEU A 98 30.68 -1.14 -19.72
CA LEU A 98 32.06 -0.95 -20.13
C LEU A 98 32.12 -0.02 -21.35
N VAL A 99 33.10 0.87 -21.40
CA VAL A 99 33.44 1.68 -22.58
C VAL A 99 34.86 1.32 -22.98
N ASP A 100 35.06 0.89 -24.25
CA ASP A 100 36.33 0.36 -24.76
C ASP A 100 36.96 -0.72 -23.86
N GLY A 101 36.07 -1.63 -23.33
CA GLY A 101 36.44 -2.73 -22.45
C GLY A 101 36.81 -2.33 -21.03
N LYS A 102 36.61 -1.05 -20.63
CA LYS A 102 36.94 -0.56 -19.28
C LYS A 102 35.66 -0.23 -18.52
N PRO A 103 35.54 -0.64 -17.23
CA PRO A 103 34.44 -0.23 -16.34
C PRO A 103 34.39 1.29 -16.18
N LEU A 104 33.18 1.84 -15.96
CA LEU A 104 32.96 3.30 -15.85
C LEU A 104 33.60 3.95 -14.61
N GLY A 105 33.96 3.15 -13.61
CA GLY A 105 34.54 3.65 -12.36
C GLY A 105 33.47 4.20 -11.40
N LYS A 106 33.85 5.21 -10.61
CA LYS A 106 32.92 5.82 -9.65
C LYS A 106 32.06 6.90 -10.32
N PRO A 107 30.80 7.06 -9.94
CA PRO A 107 29.99 8.16 -10.43
C PRO A 107 30.53 9.51 -9.95
N LEU A 108 30.41 10.55 -10.80
CA LEU A 108 30.73 11.94 -10.47
C LEU A 108 29.52 12.69 -9.91
N ALA A 109 28.39 12.48 -10.53
CA ALA A 109 27.09 13.06 -10.15
C ALA A 109 25.95 12.18 -10.63
N TRP A 110 24.78 12.39 -10.05
CA TRP A 110 23.58 11.70 -10.48
C TRP A 110 22.33 12.58 -10.28
N LYS A 111 21.33 12.31 -11.09
CA LYS A 111 19.98 12.86 -10.98
C LYS A 111 18.98 11.74 -11.18
N GLN A 112 18.03 11.61 -10.27
CA GLN A 112 16.92 10.66 -10.38
C GLN A 112 15.60 11.40 -10.30
N THR A 113 14.63 10.97 -11.11
CA THR A 113 13.27 11.50 -11.11
C THR A 113 12.28 10.36 -11.02
N LEU A 114 11.19 10.58 -10.28
CA LEU A 114 9.97 9.78 -10.34
C LEU A 114 8.85 10.65 -10.89
N ASP A 115 8.30 10.28 -12.06
CA ASP A 115 7.08 10.89 -12.60
C ASP A 115 5.89 10.07 -12.10
N THR A 116 5.16 10.57 -11.11
CA THR A 116 4.03 9.87 -10.49
C THR A 116 2.81 9.78 -11.40
N ARG A 117 2.67 10.70 -12.37
CA ARG A 117 1.56 10.65 -13.33
C ARG A 117 1.79 9.66 -14.45
N LYS A 118 3.03 9.45 -14.85
CA LYS A 118 3.41 8.46 -15.87
C LYS A 118 4.00 7.19 -15.28
N ALA A 119 4.20 7.16 -13.96
CA ALA A 119 4.65 6.02 -13.17
C ALA A 119 5.93 5.35 -13.67
N TYR A 120 6.97 6.14 -13.89
CA TYR A 120 8.29 5.64 -14.21
C TYR A 120 9.37 6.42 -13.47
N SER A 121 10.50 5.75 -13.24
CA SER A 121 11.73 6.39 -12.76
C SER A 121 12.70 6.61 -13.92
N ALA A 122 13.32 7.78 -13.94
CA ALA A 122 14.45 8.08 -14.83
C ALA A 122 15.65 8.49 -13.99
N THR A 123 16.79 7.85 -14.24
CA THR A 123 18.05 8.11 -13.55
C THR A 123 19.12 8.46 -14.59
N GLU A 124 19.87 9.51 -14.34
CA GLU A 124 21.04 9.89 -15.13
C GLU A 124 22.25 9.91 -14.20
N VAL A 125 23.28 9.17 -14.55
CA VAL A 125 24.53 9.07 -13.79
C VAL A 125 25.69 9.49 -14.67
N GLU A 126 26.43 10.47 -14.20
CA GLU A 126 27.63 10.98 -14.87
C GLU A 126 28.89 10.26 -14.35
N TYR A 127 29.68 9.70 -15.26
CA TYR A 127 30.99 9.13 -15.02
C TYR A 127 32.07 9.90 -15.78
N ASP A 128 33.33 9.60 -15.52
CA ASP A 128 34.44 10.23 -16.25
C ASP A 128 34.35 9.97 -17.76
N SER A 129 34.06 8.73 -18.17
CA SER A 129 34.06 8.27 -19.55
C SER A 129 32.72 8.31 -20.26
N ALA A 130 31.60 8.38 -19.53
CA ALA A 130 30.25 8.31 -20.11
C ALA A 130 29.16 8.91 -19.20
N ILE A 131 27.98 9.14 -19.80
CA ILE A 131 26.72 9.36 -19.10
C ILE A 131 25.86 8.11 -19.31
N VAL A 132 25.34 7.55 -18.23
CA VAL A 132 24.40 6.42 -18.26
C VAL A 132 23.02 6.91 -17.84
N SER A 133 22.04 6.74 -18.73
CA SER A 133 20.63 7.03 -18.43
C SER A 133 19.85 5.73 -18.31
N THR A 134 19.01 5.64 -17.28
CA THR A 134 18.13 4.49 -17.02
C THR A 134 16.69 4.95 -16.94
N ILE A 135 15.78 4.28 -17.66
CA ILE A 135 14.34 4.39 -17.48
C ILE A 135 13.85 3.05 -16.94
N ALA A 136 13.15 3.05 -15.81
CA ALA A 136 12.59 1.86 -15.21
C ALA A 136 11.11 2.06 -14.85
N PHE A 137 10.29 1.05 -15.12
CA PHE A 137 8.88 1.05 -14.75
C PHE A 137 8.32 -0.38 -14.66
N VAL A 138 7.21 -0.52 -13.96
CA VAL A 138 6.42 -1.76 -13.89
C VAL A 138 5.17 -1.54 -14.75
N PRO A 139 5.06 -2.17 -15.94
CA PRO A 139 3.95 -1.93 -16.86
C PRO A 139 2.60 -2.19 -16.23
N TYR A 140 1.65 -1.30 -16.47
CA TYR A 140 0.30 -1.42 -15.94
C TYR A 140 -0.40 -2.69 -16.47
N GLY A 141 -0.75 -3.61 -15.56
CA GLY A 141 -1.47 -4.85 -15.89
C GLY A 141 -0.61 -5.99 -16.46
N LEU A 142 0.72 -5.85 -16.51
CA LEU A 142 1.62 -6.93 -16.90
C LEU A 142 2.53 -7.32 -15.71
N ASP A 143 2.71 -8.61 -15.51
CA ASP A 143 3.65 -9.14 -14.52
C ASP A 143 5.08 -9.05 -15.07
N MET A 144 5.60 -7.82 -15.13
CA MET A 144 6.86 -7.48 -15.81
C MET A 144 7.51 -6.25 -15.19
N ILE A 145 8.85 -6.18 -15.27
CA ILE A 145 9.63 -4.97 -15.05
C ILE A 145 10.34 -4.64 -16.36
N VAL A 146 10.37 -3.37 -16.73
CA VAL A 146 11.09 -2.89 -17.92
C VAL A 146 12.18 -1.92 -17.48
N VAL A 147 13.40 -2.17 -17.95
CA VAL A 147 14.57 -1.34 -17.70
C VAL A 147 15.24 -1.02 -19.03
N ARG A 148 15.25 0.27 -19.42
CA ARG A 148 16.00 0.74 -20.60
C ARG A 148 17.25 1.47 -20.15
N LYS A 149 18.40 1.03 -20.64
CA LYS A 149 19.70 1.64 -20.42
C LYS A 149 20.18 2.35 -21.68
N SER A 150 20.71 3.54 -21.51
CA SER A 150 21.40 4.29 -22.57
C SER A 150 22.78 4.71 -22.09
N VAL A 151 23.80 4.48 -22.90
CA VAL A 151 25.17 4.88 -22.63
C VAL A 151 25.60 5.87 -23.68
N SER A 152 26.04 7.07 -23.26
CA SER A 152 26.56 8.13 -24.11
C SER A 152 28.00 8.39 -23.68
N PRO A 153 29.03 7.91 -24.42
CA PRO A 153 30.42 8.22 -24.13
C PRO A 153 30.70 9.72 -24.20
N LYS A 154 31.59 10.22 -23.37
CA LYS A 154 32.06 11.62 -23.41
C LYS A 154 33.16 11.82 -24.41
N ALA A 155 33.99 10.79 -24.66
CA ALA A 155 35.05 10.83 -25.65
C ALA A 155 34.48 10.61 -27.06
N SER A 156 34.81 11.46 -27.99
CA SER A 156 34.34 11.37 -29.39
C SER A 156 35.01 10.24 -30.19
N ASP A 157 36.05 9.63 -29.65
CA ASP A 157 36.84 8.54 -30.25
C ASP A 157 36.55 7.17 -29.59
N ALA A 158 35.56 7.08 -28.68
CA ALA A 158 35.12 5.83 -28.11
C ALA A 158 34.65 4.88 -29.23
N LYS A 159 35.16 3.63 -29.22
CA LYS A 159 34.91 2.65 -30.29
C LYS A 159 33.71 1.74 -29.98
N ASN A 160 33.59 1.32 -28.74
CA ASN A 160 32.52 0.40 -28.36
C ASN A 160 32.05 0.63 -26.92
N ALA A 161 30.79 0.23 -26.68
CA ALA A 161 30.25 0.10 -25.36
C ALA A 161 29.64 -1.29 -25.20
N GLU A 162 29.75 -1.86 -24.01
CA GLU A 162 29.12 -3.12 -23.65
C GLU A 162 28.22 -2.89 -22.44
N ILE A 163 26.98 -3.42 -22.50
CA ILE A 163 26.03 -3.43 -21.37
C ILE A 163 25.78 -4.89 -20.99
N LYS A 164 26.18 -5.27 -19.79
CA LYS A 164 25.89 -6.58 -19.19
C LYS A 164 24.78 -6.38 -18.18
N PHE A 165 23.62 -6.96 -18.45
CA PHE A 165 22.48 -6.90 -17.55
C PHE A 165 22.22 -8.29 -16.98
N THR A 166 22.23 -8.39 -15.67
CA THR A 166 22.06 -9.65 -14.95
C THR A 166 20.84 -9.62 -14.07
N TYR A 167 20.02 -10.66 -14.15
CA TYR A 167 18.97 -10.92 -13.19
C TYR A 167 19.36 -12.09 -12.29
N PHE A 168 19.18 -11.89 -10.98
CA PHE A 168 19.44 -12.88 -9.94
C PHE A 168 18.12 -13.25 -9.27
N LEU A 169 17.75 -14.54 -9.31
CA LEU A 169 16.68 -15.05 -8.48
C LEU A 169 17.27 -15.43 -7.10
N SER A 170 17.70 -14.41 -6.39
CA SER A 170 18.37 -14.52 -5.11
C SER A 170 17.87 -13.45 -4.14
N ASP A 171 18.01 -13.75 -2.86
CA ASP A 171 17.89 -12.80 -1.77
C ASP A 171 19.11 -11.86 -1.77
N LEU A 172 18.88 -10.55 -1.68
CA LEU A 172 19.93 -9.53 -1.71
C LEU A 172 20.88 -9.63 -0.50
N ASP A 173 20.36 -10.03 0.65
CA ASP A 173 21.12 -10.08 1.90
C ASP A 173 22.08 -11.28 1.91
N SER A 174 21.62 -12.45 1.48
CA SER A 174 22.39 -13.68 1.49
C SER A 174 23.14 -13.97 0.19
N GLY A 175 22.75 -13.37 -0.93
CA GLY A 175 23.26 -13.71 -2.27
C GLY A 175 22.95 -15.14 -2.72
N LYS A 176 21.99 -15.82 -2.06
CA LYS A 176 21.58 -17.21 -2.33
C LYS A 176 20.14 -17.21 -2.85
N ALA A 177 19.74 -18.34 -3.48
CA ALA A 177 18.33 -18.54 -3.77
C ALA A 177 17.48 -18.33 -2.50
N PRO A 178 16.29 -17.71 -2.61
CA PRO A 178 15.42 -17.52 -1.46
C PRO A 178 15.15 -18.85 -0.76
N PRO A 179 14.99 -18.88 0.57
CA PRO A 179 14.65 -20.11 1.29
C PRO A 179 13.48 -20.84 0.62
N TYR A 180 13.57 -22.17 0.53
CA TYR A 180 12.55 -23.02 -0.10
C TYR A 180 12.32 -22.80 -1.60
N VAL A 181 13.23 -22.11 -2.31
CA VAL A 181 13.14 -21.92 -3.77
C VAL A 181 14.27 -22.65 -4.47
N LEU A 182 13.92 -23.56 -5.38
CA LEU A 182 14.85 -24.25 -6.28
C LEU A 182 14.83 -23.54 -7.64
N VAL A 183 16.00 -23.25 -8.20
CA VAL A 183 16.18 -22.49 -9.44
C VAL A 183 16.93 -23.30 -10.47
N SER A 184 16.49 -23.26 -11.73
CA SER A 184 17.12 -23.91 -12.89
C SER A 184 17.22 -22.91 -14.06
N PRO A 185 18.37 -22.23 -14.23
CA PRO A 185 18.57 -21.30 -15.32
C PRO A 185 18.76 -22.00 -16.68
N ARG A 186 18.22 -21.44 -17.74
CA ARG A 186 18.37 -21.91 -19.12
C ARG A 186 18.36 -20.79 -20.14
N LYS A 187 18.98 -21.03 -21.31
CA LYS A 187 18.74 -20.19 -22.49
C LYS A 187 17.34 -20.47 -23.04
N ASP A 188 16.64 -19.46 -23.52
CA ASP A 188 15.36 -19.67 -24.15
C ASP A 188 15.55 -20.05 -25.62
N GLY A 189 15.17 -21.28 -25.97
CA GLY A 189 15.35 -21.78 -27.34
C GLY A 189 14.40 -21.16 -28.37
N ALA A 190 13.29 -20.57 -27.93
CA ALA A 190 12.29 -19.94 -28.80
C ALA A 190 12.56 -18.46 -29.06
N TYR A 191 13.36 -17.81 -28.20
CA TYR A 191 13.63 -16.39 -28.26
C TYR A 191 15.15 -16.15 -28.19
N PRO A 192 15.80 -15.70 -29.29
CA PRO A 192 17.28 -15.67 -29.41
C PRO A 192 17.98 -14.74 -28.43
N ASN A 193 17.28 -13.71 -27.93
CA ASN A 193 17.80 -12.73 -26.97
C ASN A 193 17.17 -12.90 -25.60
N ALA A 194 16.89 -14.13 -25.18
CA ALA A 194 16.20 -14.42 -23.93
C ALA A 194 16.84 -15.55 -23.13
N ALA A 195 16.77 -15.43 -21.83
CA ALA A 195 17.08 -16.48 -20.86
C ALA A 195 15.92 -16.62 -19.88
N SER A 196 15.79 -17.81 -19.28
CA SER A 196 14.76 -18.09 -18.30
C SER A 196 15.38 -18.73 -17.05
N LEU A 197 14.83 -18.33 -15.90
CA LEU A 197 15.09 -18.94 -14.60
C LEU A 197 13.82 -19.68 -14.20
N ASP A 198 13.75 -20.98 -14.51
CA ASP A 198 12.67 -21.83 -14.02
C ASP A 198 12.84 -22.02 -12.52
N TYR A 199 11.75 -21.98 -11.75
CA TYR A 199 11.80 -22.19 -10.32
C TYR A 199 10.65 -23.03 -9.79
N THR A 200 10.89 -23.70 -8.66
CA THR A 200 9.86 -24.28 -7.81
C THR A 200 10.01 -23.70 -6.40
N ALA A 201 8.99 -23.04 -5.91
CA ALA A 201 8.95 -22.51 -4.55
C ALA A 201 8.09 -23.42 -3.65
N TYR A 202 8.69 -24.01 -2.63
CA TYR A 202 8.02 -24.79 -1.58
C TYR A 202 7.61 -23.85 -0.44
N ALA A 203 6.56 -23.09 -0.68
CA ALA A 203 6.12 -21.99 0.18
C ALA A 203 4.77 -22.31 0.85
N TYR A 204 3.99 -21.31 1.18
CA TYR A 204 2.61 -21.46 1.68
C TYR A 204 1.74 -22.31 0.74
N LYS A 205 1.99 -22.17 -0.57
CA LYS A 205 1.57 -23.10 -1.63
C LYS A 205 2.79 -23.44 -2.46
N ILE A 206 2.76 -24.53 -3.20
CA ILE A 206 3.82 -24.84 -4.18
C ILE A 206 3.55 -24.01 -5.42
N TYR A 207 4.54 -23.25 -5.86
CA TYR A 207 4.51 -22.47 -7.10
C TYR A 207 5.59 -22.99 -8.05
N ASN A 208 5.21 -23.36 -9.27
CA ASN A 208 6.16 -23.59 -10.34
C ASN A 208 6.11 -22.40 -11.28
N GLY A 209 7.24 -21.75 -11.48
CA GLY A 209 7.27 -20.50 -12.22
C GLY A 209 8.49 -20.37 -13.11
N GLU A 210 8.50 -19.26 -13.84
CA GLU A 210 9.57 -18.83 -14.70
C GLU A 210 9.75 -17.32 -14.55
N VAL A 211 10.98 -16.86 -14.33
CA VAL A 211 11.38 -15.48 -14.56
C VAL A 211 12.11 -15.45 -15.89
N SER A 212 11.60 -14.72 -16.86
CA SER A 212 12.22 -14.54 -18.17
C SER A 212 12.91 -13.19 -18.25
N LEU A 213 14.15 -13.19 -18.73
CA LEU A 213 14.94 -11.99 -19.04
C LEU A 213 15.10 -11.91 -20.57
N MET A 214 14.62 -10.84 -21.19
CA MET A 214 14.69 -10.59 -22.63
C MET A 214 15.34 -9.26 -22.93
N SER A 215 16.02 -9.16 -24.10
CA SER A 215 16.54 -7.89 -24.64
C SER A 215 15.92 -7.57 -26.00
N ASP A 216 15.73 -6.28 -26.29
CA ASP A 216 15.31 -5.78 -27.61
C ASP A 216 16.47 -5.70 -28.64
N VAL A 217 17.69 -5.95 -28.19
CA VAL A 217 18.89 -5.97 -29.02
C VAL A 217 19.61 -7.33 -28.97
N PRO A 218 20.41 -7.67 -30.00
CA PRO A 218 21.23 -8.88 -29.97
C PRO A 218 22.15 -8.92 -28.74
N CYS A 219 22.24 -10.09 -28.11
CA CYS A 219 23.04 -10.27 -26.93
C CYS A 219 23.65 -11.68 -26.82
N ASN A 220 24.80 -11.78 -26.15
CA ASN A 220 25.37 -13.01 -25.67
C ASN A 220 24.70 -13.40 -24.36
N ILE A 221 24.31 -14.67 -24.22
CA ILE A 221 23.61 -15.19 -23.06
C ILE A 221 24.53 -16.09 -22.26
N SER A 222 24.66 -15.81 -20.97
CA SER A 222 25.30 -16.70 -20.00
C SER A 222 24.37 -16.94 -18.80
N THR A 223 24.49 -18.10 -18.16
CA THR A 223 23.69 -18.49 -17.02
C THR A 223 24.59 -18.94 -15.88
N GLY A 224 24.33 -18.45 -14.67
CA GLY A 224 24.89 -18.95 -13.41
C GLY A 224 23.92 -19.94 -12.75
N ASN A 225 24.14 -20.30 -11.50
CA ASN A 225 23.26 -21.23 -10.77
C ASN A 225 21.87 -20.66 -10.48
N ILE A 226 21.77 -19.34 -10.28
CA ILE A 226 20.56 -18.63 -9.89
C ILE A 226 20.41 -17.33 -10.67
N SER A 227 21.13 -17.18 -11.77
CA SER A 227 21.19 -15.93 -12.53
C SER A 227 21.22 -16.16 -14.04
N ALA A 228 20.81 -15.14 -14.76
CA ALA A 228 20.97 -15.02 -16.20
C ALA A 228 21.53 -13.65 -16.56
N THR A 229 22.51 -13.61 -17.46
CA THR A 229 23.14 -12.38 -17.95
C THR A 229 22.96 -12.26 -19.45
N LEU A 230 22.52 -11.10 -19.90
CA LEU A 230 22.48 -10.68 -21.30
C LEU A 230 23.56 -9.60 -21.51
N SER A 231 24.49 -9.84 -22.41
CA SER A 231 25.59 -8.94 -22.73
C SER A 231 25.47 -8.46 -24.17
N SER A 232 25.26 -7.14 -24.35
CA SER A 232 25.12 -6.50 -25.66
C SER A 232 26.28 -5.55 -25.92
N THR A 233 26.91 -5.67 -27.10
CA THR A 233 28.01 -4.81 -27.53
C THR A 233 27.55 -3.88 -28.65
N PHE A 234 27.91 -2.62 -28.58
CA PHE A 234 27.51 -1.55 -29.49
C PHE A 234 28.74 -0.92 -30.11
N ASP A 235 28.69 -0.67 -31.43
CA ASP A 235 29.65 0.23 -32.10
C ASP A 235 29.24 1.67 -31.82
N MET A 236 30.18 2.45 -31.24
CA MET A 236 29.91 3.83 -30.82
C MET A 236 30.04 4.86 -31.95
N GLN A 237 30.30 4.43 -33.18
CA GLN A 237 30.20 5.33 -34.34
C GLN A 237 28.77 5.88 -34.51
N GLU A 238 27.77 5.22 -33.96
CA GLU A 238 26.36 5.66 -33.91
C GLU A 238 26.03 6.57 -32.71
N SER A 239 27.03 7.04 -31.96
CA SER A 239 26.94 8.02 -30.87
C SER A 239 26.20 7.62 -29.59
N LYS A 240 25.46 6.52 -29.53
CA LYS A 240 24.71 6.11 -28.34
C LYS A 240 24.37 4.61 -28.34
N ALA A 241 24.73 3.90 -27.26
CA ALA A 241 24.28 2.54 -27.03
C ALA A 241 22.94 2.54 -26.29
N VAL A 242 21.95 1.79 -26.76
CA VAL A 242 20.64 1.68 -26.11
C VAL A 242 20.20 0.22 -26.10
N ALA A 243 19.85 -0.30 -24.92
CA ALA A 243 19.26 -1.61 -24.75
C ALA A 243 18.08 -1.55 -23.76
N THR A 244 17.03 -2.33 -24.06
CA THR A 244 15.91 -2.51 -23.14
C THR A 244 15.89 -3.95 -22.65
N TYR A 245 15.71 -4.12 -21.36
CA TYR A 245 15.59 -5.39 -20.69
C TYR A 245 14.18 -5.54 -20.13
N PHE A 246 13.54 -6.68 -20.43
CA PHE A 246 12.20 -7.03 -19.99
C PHE A 246 12.32 -8.24 -19.06
N ILE A 247 11.94 -8.05 -17.81
CA ILE A 247 11.97 -9.10 -16.78
C ILE A 247 10.51 -9.48 -16.53
N SER A 248 10.07 -10.64 -17.01
CA SER A 248 8.68 -11.08 -16.88
C SER A 248 8.54 -12.29 -15.95
N PHE A 249 7.41 -12.36 -15.27
CA PHE A 249 7.12 -13.32 -14.21
C PHE A 249 5.88 -14.14 -14.58
N ALA A 250 6.00 -15.46 -14.61
CA ALA A 250 4.91 -16.37 -14.86
C ALA A 250 4.98 -17.57 -13.91
N ASP A 251 3.84 -17.97 -13.34
CA ASP A 251 3.74 -19.18 -12.52
C ASP A 251 2.36 -19.84 -12.65
N ASP A 252 2.21 -21.01 -12.03
CA ASP A 252 0.99 -21.80 -12.03
C ASP A 252 0.00 -21.42 -10.90
N PHE A 253 0.16 -20.24 -10.29
CA PHE A 253 -0.72 -19.79 -9.21
C PHE A 253 -2.16 -19.52 -9.65
N HIS A 254 -2.34 -18.99 -10.86
CA HIS A 254 -3.63 -18.63 -11.42
C HIS A 254 -3.88 -19.14 -12.84
N GLN A 255 -2.82 -19.49 -13.56
CA GLN A 255 -2.84 -19.86 -14.97
C GLN A 255 -1.68 -20.82 -15.24
N SER A 256 -1.71 -21.55 -16.35
CA SER A 256 -0.56 -22.33 -16.80
C SER A 256 0.68 -21.44 -16.95
N LYS A 257 1.76 -21.79 -16.26
CA LYS A 257 3.06 -21.12 -16.34
C LYS A 257 3.50 -20.91 -17.80
N LEU A 258 3.38 -21.96 -18.62
CA LEU A 258 3.84 -21.94 -20.01
C LEU A 258 3.02 -20.96 -20.87
N GLU A 259 1.71 -20.95 -20.71
CA GLU A 259 0.82 -20.03 -21.44
C GLU A 259 1.12 -18.58 -21.05
N ARG A 260 1.21 -18.29 -19.75
CA ARG A 260 1.49 -16.96 -19.25
C ARG A 260 2.87 -16.45 -19.67
N ALA A 261 3.92 -17.29 -19.56
CA ALA A 261 5.26 -16.93 -20.03
C ALA A 261 5.27 -16.61 -21.53
N LYS A 262 4.59 -17.42 -22.35
CA LYS A 262 4.45 -17.20 -23.80
C LYS A 262 3.70 -15.91 -24.11
N GLU A 263 2.61 -15.61 -23.42
CA GLU A 263 1.86 -14.36 -23.56
C GLU A 263 2.77 -13.14 -23.32
N LEU A 264 3.46 -13.10 -22.18
CA LEU A 264 4.33 -11.99 -21.81
C LEU A 264 5.48 -11.79 -22.81
N LYS A 265 6.13 -12.88 -23.24
CA LYS A 265 7.19 -12.82 -24.26
C LYS A 265 6.64 -12.34 -25.63
N THR A 266 5.45 -12.76 -25.98
CA THR A 266 4.78 -12.33 -27.22
C THR A 266 4.46 -10.84 -27.17
N GLU A 267 4.01 -10.31 -26.02
CA GLU A 267 3.81 -8.88 -25.83
C GLU A 267 5.10 -8.08 -26.04
N VAL A 268 6.22 -8.57 -25.49
CA VAL A 268 7.54 -7.95 -25.71
C VAL A 268 7.92 -7.90 -27.17
N VAL A 269 7.82 -9.04 -27.88
CA VAL A 269 8.17 -9.12 -29.31
C VAL A 269 7.28 -8.22 -30.17
N LYS A 270 5.99 -8.17 -29.87
CA LYS A 270 5.00 -7.42 -30.65
C LYS A 270 5.10 -5.90 -30.44
N LYS A 271 5.32 -5.45 -29.21
CA LYS A 271 5.20 -4.04 -28.84
C LYS A 271 6.53 -3.35 -28.59
N GLY A 272 7.55 -4.09 -28.17
CA GLY A 272 8.82 -3.54 -27.75
C GLY A 272 8.67 -2.53 -26.61
N PHE A 273 9.71 -1.77 -26.34
CA PHE A 273 9.68 -0.73 -25.31
C PHE A 273 8.63 0.34 -25.62
N ASP A 274 8.63 0.88 -26.83
CA ASP A 274 7.80 2.06 -27.14
C ASP A 274 6.30 1.75 -27.02
N GLY A 275 5.87 0.58 -27.50
CA GLY A 275 4.48 0.13 -27.41
C GLY A 275 4.06 -0.13 -25.96
N ILE A 276 4.87 -0.86 -25.19
CA ILE A 276 4.59 -1.16 -23.78
C ILE A 276 4.58 0.12 -22.95
N PHE A 277 5.53 1.03 -23.18
CA PHE A 277 5.62 2.30 -22.45
C PHE A 277 4.46 3.26 -22.82
N ALA A 278 4.03 3.28 -24.09
CA ALA A 278 2.88 4.06 -24.51
C ALA A 278 1.59 3.59 -23.85
N GLU A 279 1.34 2.27 -23.83
CA GLU A 279 0.18 1.70 -23.15
C GLU A 279 0.21 1.94 -21.64
N HIS A 280 1.38 1.76 -21.00
CA HIS A 280 1.58 2.07 -19.60
C HIS A 280 1.19 3.51 -19.27
N LYS A 281 1.72 4.47 -20.02
CA LYS A 281 1.38 5.90 -19.84
C LYS A 281 -0.10 6.18 -20.09
N ALA A 282 -0.71 5.55 -21.09
CA ALA A 282 -2.12 5.72 -21.37
C ALA A 282 -3.01 5.22 -20.22
N LYS A 283 -2.69 4.08 -19.63
CA LYS A 283 -3.41 3.53 -18.46
C LYS A 283 -3.27 4.42 -17.21
N TRP A 284 -2.10 4.99 -17.00
CA TRP A 284 -1.90 5.96 -15.92
C TRP A 284 -2.62 7.28 -16.20
N ALA A 285 -2.62 7.76 -17.45
CA ALA A 285 -3.41 8.92 -17.84
C ALA A 285 -4.92 8.70 -17.60
N ASP A 286 -5.43 7.51 -17.91
CA ASP A 286 -6.81 7.12 -17.60
C ASP A 286 -7.07 7.14 -16.08
N PHE A 287 -6.18 6.61 -15.27
CA PHE A 287 -6.28 6.70 -13.80
C PHE A 287 -6.36 8.15 -13.32
N TRP A 288 -5.56 9.06 -13.88
CA TRP A 288 -5.54 10.47 -13.52
C TRP A 288 -6.67 11.31 -14.14
N SER A 289 -7.32 10.83 -15.20
CA SER A 289 -8.40 11.56 -15.89
C SER A 289 -9.69 11.68 -15.08
N GLY A 290 -9.87 10.84 -14.05
CA GLY A 290 -11.00 10.90 -13.15
C GLY A 290 -10.91 12.08 -12.17
N ALA A 291 -11.79 12.11 -11.18
CA ALA A 291 -11.78 13.14 -10.14
C ALA A 291 -10.44 13.18 -9.42
N CYS A 292 -9.82 14.36 -9.38
CA CYS A 292 -8.63 14.66 -8.61
C CYS A 292 -8.85 16.01 -7.91
N MET A 293 -8.25 16.19 -6.74
CA MET A 293 -8.27 17.49 -6.08
C MET A 293 -7.17 18.38 -6.67
N ASP A 294 -7.47 19.65 -6.81
CA ASP A 294 -6.51 20.71 -7.09
C ASP A 294 -6.30 21.50 -5.80
N ILE A 295 -5.12 21.31 -5.20
CA ILE A 295 -4.76 21.89 -3.90
C ILE A 295 -3.83 23.08 -4.18
N PRO A 296 -4.21 24.32 -3.72
CA PRO A 296 -3.39 25.51 -3.98
C PRO A 296 -1.96 25.44 -3.43
N ASP A 297 -1.77 24.78 -2.29
CA ASP A 297 -0.45 24.54 -1.73
C ASP A 297 0.27 23.44 -2.52
N LYS A 298 1.45 23.76 -3.04
CA LYS A 298 2.20 22.88 -3.95
C LYS A 298 2.81 21.66 -3.23
N GLU A 299 3.20 21.79 -1.99
CA GLU A 299 3.76 20.69 -1.21
C GLU A 299 2.65 19.69 -0.86
N MET A 300 1.47 20.19 -0.46
CA MET A 300 0.31 19.34 -0.23
C MET A 300 -0.22 18.70 -1.52
N GLN A 301 -0.19 19.42 -2.66
CA GLN A 301 -0.54 18.84 -3.96
C GLN A 301 0.40 17.69 -4.32
N ALA A 302 1.71 17.88 -4.14
CA ALA A 302 2.70 16.84 -4.40
C ALA A 302 2.53 15.62 -3.47
N ALA A 303 2.22 15.86 -2.19
CA ALA A 303 1.91 14.79 -1.23
C ALA A 303 0.66 14.00 -1.64
N TYR A 304 -0.41 14.69 -2.03
CA TYR A 304 -1.65 14.08 -2.52
C TYR A 304 -1.42 13.23 -3.78
N GLU A 305 -0.74 13.77 -4.78
CA GLU A 305 -0.42 13.04 -6.01
C GLU A 305 0.46 11.82 -5.74
N THR A 306 1.46 11.97 -4.87
CA THR A 306 2.32 10.87 -4.44
C THR A 306 1.53 9.78 -3.70
N ALA A 307 0.62 10.16 -2.80
CA ALA A 307 -0.23 9.21 -2.08
C ALA A 307 -1.13 8.42 -3.04
N LEU A 308 -1.76 9.07 -4.02
CA LEU A 308 -2.58 8.40 -5.04
C LEU A 308 -1.75 7.50 -5.95
N TYR A 309 -0.54 7.92 -6.32
CA TYR A 309 0.40 7.09 -7.07
C TYR A 309 0.70 5.79 -6.32
N HIS A 310 1.10 5.89 -5.04
CA HIS A 310 1.37 4.71 -4.21
C HIS A 310 0.13 3.86 -3.99
N LEU A 311 -1.02 4.49 -3.75
CA LEU A 311 -2.29 3.78 -3.60
C LEU A 311 -2.56 2.88 -4.82
N ASN A 312 -2.50 3.43 -6.03
CA ASN A 312 -2.72 2.67 -7.26
C ASN A 312 -1.63 1.62 -7.52
N SER A 313 -0.36 1.96 -7.25
CA SER A 313 0.79 1.07 -7.45
C SER A 313 0.80 -0.13 -6.50
N MET A 314 0.23 0.01 -5.30
CA MET A 314 0.18 -1.06 -4.28
C MET A 314 -1.14 -1.81 -4.22
N TYR A 315 -2.23 -1.26 -4.80
CA TYR A 315 -3.54 -1.88 -4.73
C TYR A 315 -3.60 -3.16 -5.56
N THR A 316 -3.59 -4.31 -4.89
CA THR A 316 -3.61 -5.62 -5.54
C THR A 316 -5.00 -5.93 -6.13
N LYS A 317 -5.11 -7.05 -6.85
CA LYS A 317 -6.41 -7.54 -7.34
C LYS A 317 -7.38 -7.94 -6.22
N TRP A 318 -6.88 -8.19 -5.01
CA TRP A 318 -7.70 -8.51 -3.84
C TRP A 318 -8.08 -7.25 -3.07
N SER A 319 -7.11 -6.60 -2.49
CA SER A 319 -7.26 -5.40 -1.67
C SER A 319 -5.93 -4.65 -1.63
N ILE A 320 -5.86 -3.61 -0.80
CA ILE A 320 -4.62 -2.91 -0.52
C ILE A 320 -3.91 -3.55 0.67
N PRO A 321 -2.67 -4.04 0.51
CA PRO A 321 -1.86 -4.51 1.62
C PRO A 321 -1.23 -3.32 2.36
N VAL A 322 -0.73 -3.56 3.57
CA VAL A 322 0.02 -2.54 4.31
C VAL A 322 1.24 -2.08 3.54
N SER A 323 1.96 -2.99 2.89
CA SER A 323 3.08 -2.63 2.03
C SER A 323 3.38 -3.78 1.06
N LEU A 324 3.70 -3.44 -0.18
CA LEU A 324 4.34 -4.34 -1.15
C LEU A 324 5.85 -4.10 -1.24
N PHE A 325 6.41 -3.36 -0.31
CA PHE A 325 7.86 -3.25 -0.18
C PHE A 325 8.45 -4.58 0.28
N GLY A 326 9.50 -4.92 -0.32
CA GLY A 326 10.38 -6.02 -0.24
C GLY A 326 10.50 -6.85 1.03
N HIS A 327 11.45 -7.71 0.98
CA HIS A 327 11.92 -8.57 2.05
C HIS A 327 12.37 -7.74 3.27
N GLY A 328 11.94 -8.12 4.46
CA GLY A 328 12.39 -7.49 5.71
C GLY A 328 11.33 -6.68 6.46
N VAL A 329 10.17 -6.39 5.86
CA VAL A 329 9.01 -5.85 6.58
C VAL A 329 8.11 -7.01 6.98
N GLY A 330 8.06 -7.35 8.27
CA GLY A 330 7.42 -8.57 8.79
C GLY A 330 5.95 -8.75 8.43
N TRP A 331 5.23 -7.67 8.17
CA TRP A 331 3.81 -7.68 7.78
C TRP A 331 3.58 -7.38 6.30
N SER A 332 4.64 -7.36 5.48
CA SER A 332 4.56 -7.04 4.05
C SER A 332 3.51 -7.87 3.31
N GLY A 333 2.72 -7.20 2.52
CA GLY A 333 1.70 -7.81 1.67
C GLY A 333 0.46 -8.33 2.39
N ARG A 334 0.28 -8.12 3.70
CA ARG A 334 -0.92 -8.54 4.45
C ARG A 334 -2.00 -7.47 4.41
N PHE A 335 -3.26 -7.92 4.50
CA PHE A 335 -4.43 -7.06 4.44
C PHE A 335 -4.98 -6.83 5.85
N PHE A 336 -4.92 -5.59 6.31
CA PHE A 336 -5.42 -5.16 7.60
C PHE A 336 -6.71 -4.35 7.42
N GLY A 337 -7.81 -4.80 8.02
CA GLY A 337 -9.09 -4.12 7.89
C GLY A 337 -9.06 -2.66 8.37
N TRP A 338 -8.19 -2.35 9.33
CA TRP A 338 -7.95 -0.99 9.81
C TRP A 338 -7.36 -0.10 8.71
N ASP A 339 -6.25 -0.50 8.13
CA ASP A 339 -5.53 0.24 7.07
C ASP A 339 -6.35 0.33 5.79
N GLU A 340 -7.03 -0.76 5.42
CA GLU A 340 -7.93 -0.81 4.25
C GLU A 340 -8.98 0.30 4.29
N MET A 341 -9.59 0.56 5.46
CA MET A 341 -10.65 1.57 5.57
C MET A 341 -10.17 2.97 5.19
N PHE A 342 -8.99 3.38 5.65
CA PHE A 342 -8.43 4.69 5.30
C PHE A 342 -8.07 4.78 3.82
N CYS A 343 -7.50 3.70 3.26
CA CYS A 343 -7.18 3.63 1.83
C CYS A 343 -8.44 3.63 0.96
N VAL A 344 -9.49 2.92 1.37
CA VAL A 344 -10.81 2.93 0.70
C VAL A 344 -11.42 4.33 0.75
N PHE A 345 -11.34 5.00 1.90
CA PHE A 345 -11.83 6.39 2.03
C PHE A 345 -11.08 7.33 1.08
N GLY A 346 -9.73 7.26 1.06
CA GLY A 346 -8.91 8.04 0.14
C GLY A 346 -9.20 7.75 -1.34
N ALA A 347 -9.36 6.48 -1.71
CA ALA A 347 -9.72 6.08 -3.06
C ALA A 347 -11.12 6.57 -3.47
N ALA A 348 -12.13 6.37 -2.61
CA ALA A 348 -13.51 6.76 -2.89
C ALA A 348 -13.66 8.29 -2.97
N SER A 349 -13.08 9.04 -2.03
CA SER A 349 -13.12 10.52 -2.03
C SER A 349 -12.39 11.13 -3.22
N SER A 350 -11.43 10.42 -3.80
CA SER A 350 -10.71 10.80 -5.02
C SER A 350 -11.33 10.20 -6.30
N GLY A 351 -12.57 9.67 -6.23
CA GLY A 351 -13.29 9.11 -7.39
C GLY A 351 -12.69 7.83 -7.95
N LYS A 352 -11.78 7.15 -7.23
CA LYS A 352 -11.14 5.90 -7.67
C LYS A 352 -11.97 4.68 -7.25
N PHE A 353 -13.23 4.64 -7.70
CA PHE A 353 -14.22 3.65 -7.27
C PHE A 353 -13.82 2.21 -7.59
N GLY A 354 -13.09 1.98 -8.69
CA GLY A 354 -12.56 0.65 -9.01
C GLY A 354 -11.59 0.10 -7.94
N LEU A 355 -10.85 0.96 -7.24
CA LEU A 355 -9.98 0.55 -6.13
C LEU A 355 -10.80 0.27 -4.87
N SER A 356 -11.68 1.19 -4.46
CA SER A 356 -12.49 1.01 -3.25
C SER A 356 -13.42 -0.22 -3.34
N ALA A 357 -13.95 -0.54 -4.53
CA ALA A 357 -14.75 -1.75 -4.75
C ALA A 357 -13.95 -3.05 -4.52
N ARG A 358 -12.65 -3.09 -4.85
CA ARG A 358 -11.83 -4.31 -4.71
C ARG A 358 -11.79 -4.80 -3.27
N THR A 359 -11.58 -3.90 -2.31
CA THR A 359 -11.56 -4.25 -0.88
C THR A 359 -12.87 -4.87 -0.42
N ALA A 360 -14.01 -4.25 -0.75
CA ALA A 360 -15.32 -4.79 -0.37
C ALA A 360 -15.58 -6.16 -1.03
N ASN A 361 -15.25 -6.31 -2.32
CA ASN A 361 -15.36 -7.59 -3.03
C ASN A 361 -14.44 -8.67 -2.42
N PHE A 362 -13.21 -8.33 -2.04
CA PHE A 362 -12.31 -9.25 -1.33
C PHE A 362 -12.92 -9.72 -0.02
N ARG A 363 -13.46 -8.81 0.79
CA ARG A 363 -14.11 -9.14 2.06
C ARG A 363 -15.40 -9.95 1.85
N LYS A 364 -16.18 -9.66 0.81
CA LYS A 364 -17.34 -10.48 0.42
C LYS A 364 -16.94 -11.89 -0.02
N ASN A 365 -15.92 -12.01 -0.87
CA ASN A 365 -15.44 -13.30 -1.38
C ASN A 365 -14.86 -14.20 -0.28
N THR A 366 -14.39 -13.61 0.82
CA THR A 366 -13.80 -14.29 1.97
C THR A 366 -14.78 -14.41 3.17
N LEU A 367 -16.02 -13.94 3.02
CA LEU A 367 -17.01 -13.88 4.07
C LEU A 367 -17.32 -15.25 4.70
N SER A 368 -17.48 -16.29 3.88
CA SER A 368 -17.80 -17.64 4.38
C SER A 368 -16.70 -18.19 5.31
N LYS A 369 -15.42 -17.90 5.00
CA LYS A 369 -14.32 -18.26 5.89
C LYS A 369 -14.34 -17.44 7.19
N ALA A 370 -14.63 -16.13 7.10
CA ALA A 370 -14.75 -15.28 8.26
C ALA A 370 -15.89 -15.75 9.19
N MET A 371 -17.00 -16.20 8.62
CA MET A 371 -18.11 -16.80 9.38
C MET A 371 -17.72 -18.13 10.05
N SER A 372 -16.97 -18.99 9.35
CA SER A 372 -16.50 -20.25 9.96
C SER A 372 -15.54 -20.02 11.12
N ARG A 373 -14.77 -18.93 11.11
CA ARG A 373 -13.81 -18.58 12.18
C ARG A 373 -14.49 -18.22 13.51
N VAL A 374 -15.74 -17.80 13.53
CA VAL A 374 -16.44 -17.43 14.77
C VAL A 374 -16.49 -18.62 15.73
N SER A 375 -16.68 -19.84 15.24
CA SER A 375 -16.72 -21.06 16.06
C SER A 375 -15.39 -21.37 16.76
N HIS A 376 -14.26 -20.99 16.18
CA HIS A 376 -12.94 -21.21 16.79
C HIS A 376 -12.63 -20.26 17.95
N TYR A 377 -13.40 -19.19 18.10
CA TYR A 377 -13.20 -18.16 19.11
C TYR A 377 -14.22 -18.22 20.25
N SER A 378 -15.22 -19.08 20.17
CA SER A 378 -16.18 -19.19 21.25
C SER A 378 -15.59 -20.02 22.39
N ARG A 379 -15.26 -19.36 23.48
CA ARG A 379 -14.98 -20.01 24.77
C ARG A 379 -16.29 -20.43 25.50
N ILE A 380 -17.44 -20.25 24.83
CA ILE A 380 -18.76 -20.40 25.44
C ILE A 380 -19.59 -21.36 24.56
N GLU A 381 -20.31 -22.27 25.19
CA GLU A 381 -21.13 -23.30 24.56
C GLU A 381 -22.36 -22.76 23.77
N GLU A 382 -22.62 -21.45 23.84
CA GLU A 382 -23.73 -20.82 23.13
C GLU A 382 -23.42 -20.63 21.65
N LYS A 383 -24.43 -20.79 20.82
CA LYS A 383 -24.36 -20.66 19.37
C LYS A 383 -24.05 -19.22 18.96
N LYS A 384 -22.81 -18.92 18.71
CA LYS A 384 -22.32 -17.61 18.22
C LYS A 384 -22.39 -17.57 16.70
N TYR A 385 -22.68 -16.40 16.13
CA TYR A 385 -22.85 -16.18 14.69
C TYR A 385 -22.25 -14.84 14.27
N GLY A 386 -22.16 -14.59 12.97
CA GLY A 386 -21.53 -13.44 12.37
C GLY A 386 -20.21 -13.79 11.68
N ALA A 387 -19.44 -12.78 11.31
CA ALA A 387 -18.15 -12.95 10.65
C ALA A 387 -17.02 -12.36 11.47
N ARG A 388 -15.96 -13.14 11.66
CA ARG A 388 -14.70 -12.66 12.21
C ARG A 388 -13.57 -12.86 11.22
N TYR A 389 -13.16 -11.79 10.58
CA TYR A 389 -12.00 -11.77 9.70
C TYR A 389 -10.69 -11.86 10.51
N PRO A 390 -9.59 -12.38 9.92
CA PRO A 390 -8.27 -12.32 10.54
C PRO A 390 -7.84 -10.88 10.81
N TRP A 391 -7.01 -10.67 11.83
CA TRP A 391 -6.35 -9.38 12.02
C TRP A 391 -5.42 -9.08 10.85
N GLU A 392 -4.57 -10.03 10.48
CA GLU A 392 -3.65 -9.97 9.35
C GLU A 392 -4.10 -10.94 8.26
N SER A 393 -5.02 -10.51 7.38
CA SER A 393 -5.56 -11.39 6.35
C SER A 393 -4.54 -11.70 5.25
N LEU A 394 -4.50 -12.96 4.83
CA LEU A 394 -3.88 -13.39 3.57
C LEU A 394 -4.93 -13.36 2.44
N GLU A 395 -4.49 -13.65 1.21
CA GLU A 395 -5.33 -13.65 0.00
C GLU A 395 -6.52 -14.61 0.06
N ASP A 396 -6.40 -15.68 0.84
CA ASP A 396 -7.43 -16.69 1.05
C ASP A 396 -8.17 -16.55 2.38
N ALA A 397 -8.01 -15.40 3.05
CA ALA A 397 -8.53 -15.11 4.38
C ALA A 397 -8.00 -16.01 5.51
N ALA A 398 -6.84 -16.64 5.33
CA ALA A 398 -6.13 -17.24 6.45
C ALA A 398 -5.50 -16.15 7.34
N GLU A 399 -5.20 -16.48 8.60
CA GLU A 399 -4.44 -15.60 9.50
C GLU A 399 -2.97 -15.63 9.13
N GLY A 400 -2.41 -14.47 8.82
CA GLY A 400 -1.01 -14.28 8.48
C GLY A 400 -0.12 -13.83 9.63
N ALA A 401 -0.69 -13.57 10.81
CA ALA A 401 0.08 -13.16 11.98
C ALA A 401 1.10 -14.21 12.40
N PRO A 402 2.30 -13.82 12.87
CA PRO A 402 3.33 -14.77 13.30
C PRO A 402 2.91 -15.58 14.52
N ASN A 403 2.06 -15.02 15.36
CA ASN A 403 1.44 -15.69 16.50
C ASN A 403 -0.04 -15.35 16.55
N PRO A 404 -0.93 -16.23 16.08
CA PRO A 404 -2.36 -15.96 16.02
C PRO A 404 -3.08 -16.07 17.37
N TYR A 405 -2.36 -16.22 18.48
CA TYR A 405 -2.89 -16.36 19.85
C TYR A 405 -2.61 -15.12 20.69
N GLY A 406 -3.30 -14.99 21.83
CA GLY A 406 -3.13 -13.90 22.78
C GLY A 406 -3.48 -12.54 22.18
N PHE A 407 -2.52 -11.65 22.17
CA PHE A 407 -2.68 -10.27 21.72
C PHE A 407 -3.31 -10.14 20.31
N TRP A 408 -2.85 -10.90 19.30
CA TRP A 408 -3.44 -10.88 17.95
C TRP A 408 -4.82 -11.53 17.90
N PHE A 409 -5.06 -12.49 18.79
CA PHE A 409 -6.34 -13.17 18.90
C PHE A 409 -7.45 -12.25 19.41
N ASP A 410 -7.14 -11.35 20.32
CA ASP A 410 -8.12 -10.47 20.98
C ASP A 410 -8.42 -9.19 20.18
N HIS A 411 -7.78 -8.95 19.02
CA HIS A 411 -8.14 -7.87 18.11
C HIS A 411 -9.47 -8.16 17.41
N VAL A 412 -10.47 -7.30 17.62
CA VAL A 412 -11.80 -7.43 17.03
C VAL A 412 -12.31 -6.12 16.43
N PHE A 413 -11.73 -4.98 16.76
CA PHE A 413 -12.20 -3.66 16.32
C PHE A 413 -12.19 -3.51 14.80
N HIS A 414 -11.31 -4.21 14.09
CA HIS A 414 -11.22 -4.18 12.63
C HIS A 414 -12.45 -4.73 11.90
N MET A 415 -13.37 -5.42 12.59
CA MET A 415 -14.67 -5.79 12.00
C MET A 415 -15.47 -4.55 11.60
N SER A 416 -15.43 -3.49 12.44
CA SER A 416 -16.08 -2.21 12.13
C SER A 416 -15.43 -1.52 10.93
N ASN A 417 -14.10 -1.63 10.79
CA ASN A 417 -13.37 -1.01 9.68
C ASN A 417 -13.65 -1.72 8.35
N ILE A 418 -13.78 -3.05 8.38
CA ILE A 418 -14.17 -3.86 7.22
C ILE A 418 -15.59 -3.50 6.77
N ALA A 419 -16.53 -3.40 7.72
CA ALA A 419 -17.89 -2.95 7.44
C ALA A 419 -17.92 -1.52 6.90
N ALA A 420 -17.13 -0.61 7.51
CA ALA A 420 -16.98 0.77 7.07
C ALA A 420 -16.45 0.87 5.63
N SER A 421 -15.45 0.07 5.26
CA SER A 421 -14.89 0.05 3.90
C SER A 421 -15.98 -0.24 2.85
N ALA A 422 -16.81 -1.25 3.09
CA ALA A 422 -17.91 -1.60 2.18
C ALA A 422 -18.98 -0.49 2.14
N TRP A 423 -19.29 0.12 3.30
CA TRP A 423 -20.26 1.22 3.41
C TRP A 423 -19.77 2.50 2.75
N ILE A 424 -18.50 2.88 2.92
CA ILE A 424 -17.88 4.07 2.32
C ILE A 424 -18.00 4.00 0.80
N HIS A 425 -17.69 2.87 0.16
CA HIS A 425 -17.85 2.73 -1.28
C HIS A 425 -19.30 3.03 -1.73
N TYR A 426 -20.29 2.46 -1.02
CA TYR A 426 -21.70 2.73 -1.29
C TYR A 426 -22.07 4.22 -1.11
N LEU A 427 -21.58 4.86 -0.05
CA LEU A 427 -21.87 6.28 0.20
C LEU A 427 -21.42 7.20 -0.94
N PHE A 428 -20.30 6.90 -1.56
CA PHE A 428 -19.75 7.70 -2.66
C PHE A 428 -20.36 7.37 -4.03
N THR A 429 -20.87 6.14 -4.21
CA THR A 429 -21.41 5.68 -5.51
C THR A 429 -22.93 5.69 -5.57
N GLY A 430 -23.61 5.51 -4.45
CA GLY A 430 -25.07 5.32 -4.40
C GLY A 430 -25.53 4.00 -5.03
N ASP A 431 -24.62 3.08 -5.36
CA ASP A 431 -24.90 1.83 -6.05
C ASP A 431 -25.64 0.84 -5.12
N LYS A 432 -26.95 0.71 -5.32
CA LYS A 432 -27.81 -0.16 -4.53
C LYS A 432 -27.62 -1.64 -4.83
N GLU A 433 -27.22 -2.00 -6.03
CA GLU A 433 -26.91 -3.39 -6.39
C GLU A 433 -25.62 -3.82 -5.65
N PHE A 434 -24.59 -2.99 -5.69
CA PHE A 434 -23.40 -3.22 -4.89
C PHE A 434 -23.71 -3.28 -3.38
N LEU A 435 -24.59 -2.41 -2.88
CA LEU A 435 -25.01 -2.45 -1.48
C LEU A 435 -25.65 -3.80 -1.15
N SER A 436 -26.58 -4.27 -1.97
CA SER A 436 -27.30 -5.54 -1.77
C SER A 436 -26.38 -6.75 -1.87
N GLU A 437 -25.62 -6.86 -2.94
CA GLU A 437 -24.87 -8.08 -3.29
C GLU A 437 -23.51 -8.19 -2.60
N THR A 438 -22.87 -7.06 -2.33
CA THR A 438 -21.50 -7.03 -1.81
C THR A 438 -21.41 -6.44 -0.40
N ALA A 439 -21.89 -5.21 -0.21
CA ALA A 439 -21.63 -4.49 1.04
C ALA A 439 -22.46 -5.00 2.21
N TYR A 440 -23.79 -5.12 2.04
CA TYR A 440 -24.69 -5.49 3.14
C TYR A 440 -24.38 -6.85 3.76
N PRO A 441 -24.09 -7.93 3.00
CA PRO A 441 -23.70 -9.20 3.61
C PRO A 441 -22.47 -9.08 4.53
N VAL A 442 -21.47 -8.29 4.16
CA VAL A 442 -20.27 -8.05 4.98
C VAL A 442 -20.61 -7.22 6.22
N ILE A 443 -21.33 -6.12 6.04
CA ILE A 443 -21.74 -5.21 7.11
C ILE A 443 -22.61 -5.96 8.15
N ARG A 444 -23.59 -6.72 7.67
CA ARG A 444 -24.52 -7.50 8.47
C ARG A 444 -23.80 -8.53 9.34
N GLU A 445 -22.90 -9.30 8.76
CA GLU A 445 -22.22 -10.37 9.48
C GLU A 445 -21.14 -9.85 10.44
N CYS A 446 -20.48 -8.72 10.13
CA CYS A 446 -19.63 -8.02 11.11
C CYS A 446 -20.46 -7.48 12.29
N ALA A 447 -21.65 -6.91 12.05
CA ALA A 447 -22.56 -6.49 13.11
C ALA A 447 -23.06 -7.70 13.93
N ALA A 448 -23.38 -8.80 13.26
CA ALA A 448 -23.79 -10.03 13.90
C ALA A 448 -22.72 -10.62 14.84
N PHE A 449 -21.45 -10.52 14.47
CA PHE A 449 -20.33 -10.90 15.34
C PHE A 449 -20.30 -10.05 16.62
N PHE A 450 -20.33 -8.72 16.51
CA PHE A 450 -20.37 -7.86 17.69
C PHE A 450 -21.59 -8.16 18.56
N TYR A 451 -22.78 -8.26 17.95
CA TYR A 451 -24.03 -8.49 18.67
C TYR A 451 -24.04 -9.82 19.42
N SER A 452 -23.63 -10.91 18.78
CA SER A 452 -23.70 -12.26 19.37
C SER A 452 -22.50 -12.62 20.23
N HIS A 453 -21.32 -12.01 19.94
CA HIS A 453 -20.05 -12.45 20.53
C HIS A 453 -19.46 -11.45 21.52
N MET A 454 -19.58 -10.16 21.23
CA MET A 454 -18.90 -9.13 22.01
C MET A 454 -19.81 -8.38 22.98
N LEU A 455 -21.13 -8.33 22.72
CA LEU A 455 -22.06 -7.71 23.66
C LEU A 455 -22.18 -8.55 24.93
N GLN A 456 -22.00 -7.90 26.08
CA GLN A 456 -22.09 -8.52 27.40
C GLN A 456 -22.91 -7.64 28.36
N LYS A 457 -23.57 -8.26 29.33
CA LYS A 457 -24.18 -7.56 30.45
C LYS A 457 -23.18 -7.39 31.59
N SER A 458 -23.02 -6.18 32.07
CA SER A 458 -22.28 -5.85 33.28
C SER A 458 -23.26 -5.18 34.28
N GLY A 459 -23.87 -5.96 35.15
CA GLY A 459 -25.06 -5.55 35.88
C GLY A 459 -26.24 -5.29 34.93
N ASP A 460 -26.84 -4.10 35.05
CA ASP A 460 -27.93 -3.65 34.16
C ASP A 460 -27.44 -2.97 32.88
N LYS A 461 -26.10 -2.86 32.69
CA LYS A 461 -25.47 -2.18 31.56
C LYS A 461 -25.08 -3.15 30.47
N LEU A 462 -25.21 -2.72 29.23
CA LEU A 462 -24.68 -3.40 28.07
C LEU A 462 -23.31 -2.81 27.70
N ILE A 463 -22.30 -3.65 27.53
CA ILE A 463 -20.91 -3.25 27.22
C ILE A 463 -20.32 -4.15 26.14
N ILE A 464 -19.20 -3.70 25.56
CA ILE A 464 -18.33 -4.60 24.76
C ILE A 464 -17.44 -5.40 25.73
N GLY A 465 -17.40 -6.71 25.53
CA GLY A 465 -16.57 -7.63 26.31
C GLY A 465 -15.09 -7.38 26.11
N LYS A 466 -14.29 -8.06 26.93
CA LYS A 466 -12.85 -7.91 26.97
C LYS A 466 -12.19 -8.20 25.63
N CYS A 467 -11.47 -7.21 25.08
CA CYS A 467 -10.69 -7.31 23.84
C CYS A 467 -9.53 -6.31 23.81
N THR A 468 -8.59 -6.53 22.90
CA THR A 468 -7.53 -5.56 22.61
C THR A 468 -8.08 -4.46 21.71
N ASP A 469 -7.98 -3.20 22.13
CA ASP A 469 -8.52 -2.06 21.38
C ASP A 469 -7.58 -1.66 20.24
N ILE A 470 -6.45 -1.13 20.62
CA ILE A 470 -5.30 -0.95 19.71
C ILE A 470 -4.09 -1.60 20.39
N GLU A 471 -3.25 -2.21 19.61
CA GLU A 471 -2.09 -2.99 20.09
C GLU A 471 -1.16 -2.27 21.06
N ARG A 472 -1.20 -0.95 21.08
CA ARG A 472 -0.31 -0.13 21.90
C ARG A 472 -0.88 0.27 23.25
N LEU A 473 -2.12 -0.10 23.54
CA LEU A 473 -2.74 0.07 24.85
C LEU A 473 -2.55 -1.13 25.79
N GLY A 474 -1.72 -2.10 25.39
CA GLY A 474 -1.43 -3.28 26.20
C GLY A 474 -2.44 -4.41 26.05
N PRO A 475 -2.61 -5.25 27.10
CA PRO A 475 -3.47 -6.41 27.01
C PRO A 475 -4.95 -6.04 26.87
N ALA A 476 -5.77 -7.05 26.56
CA ALA A 476 -7.22 -6.88 26.42
C ALA A 476 -7.87 -6.23 27.65
N VAL A 477 -8.69 -5.22 27.41
CA VAL A 477 -9.44 -4.45 28.42
C VAL A 477 -10.95 -4.61 28.19
N GLU A 478 -11.71 -4.41 29.26
CA GLU A 478 -13.17 -4.46 29.21
C GLU A 478 -13.72 -3.11 28.70
N ASN A 479 -14.70 -3.18 27.83
CA ASN A 479 -15.38 -2.02 27.25
C ASN A 479 -14.44 -0.94 26.68
N PRO A 480 -13.52 -1.29 25.76
CA PRO A 480 -12.60 -0.31 25.16
C PRO A 480 -13.37 0.70 24.28
N PHE A 481 -12.96 1.98 24.32
CA PHE A 481 -13.69 3.08 23.71
C PHE A 481 -13.78 2.97 22.19
N LEU A 482 -12.63 2.75 21.52
CA LEU A 482 -12.58 2.70 20.06
C LEU A 482 -13.40 1.53 19.51
N THR A 483 -13.24 0.33 20.08
CA THR A 483 -14.00 -0.86 19.67
C THR A 483 -15.49 -0.67 19.94
N SER A 484 -15.88 -0.04 21.08
CA SER A 484 -17.28 0.24 21.39
C SER A 484 -17.89 1.24 20.42
N CYS A 485 -17.16 2.32 20.06
CA CYS A 485 -17.60 3.25 19.01
C CYS A 485 -17.71 2.56 17.65
N GLY A 486 -16.77 1.68 17.30
CA GLY A 486 -16.82 0.88 16.09
C GLY A 486 -18.03 -0.05 16.03
N ALA A 487 -18.37 -0.71 17.14
CA ALA A 487 -19.55 -1.56 17.21
C ALA A 487 -20.86 -0.76 17.07
N ILE A 488 -20.97 0.40 17.74
CA ILE A 488 -22.09 1.33 17.58
C ILE A 488 -22.26 1.72 16.10
N TYR A 489 -21.19 2.19 15.48
CA TYR A 489 -21.18 2.57 14.06
C TYR A 489 -21.61 1.39 13.16
N ASN A 490 -21.06 0.20 13.39
CA ASN A 490 -21.40 -0.97 12.59
C ASN A 490 -22.87 -1.35 12.72
N PHE A 491 -23.45 -1.30 13.93
CA PHE A 491 -24.88 -1.52 14.15
C PHE A 491 -25.74 -0.50 13.40
N GLU A 492 -25.37 0.77 13.44
CA GLU A 492 -26.11 1.85 12.78
C GLU A 492 -26.06 1.75 11.26
N ILE A 493 -24.87 1.48 10.67
CA ILE A 493 -24.77 1.31 9.21
C ILE A 493 -25.47 0.02 8.73
N ALA A 494 -25.43 -1.06 9.51
CA ALA A 494 -26.16 -2.28 9.19
C ALA A 494 -27.69 -2.05 9.19
N ALA A 495 -28.21 -1.36 10.22
CA ALA A 495 -29.61 -1.00 10.30
C ALA A 495 -30.03 -0.04 9.17
N ARG A 496 -29.20 0.94 8.84
CA ARG A 496 -29.45 1.89 7.75
C ARG A 496 -29.42 1.20 6.37
N ALA A 497 -28.49 0.29 6.15
CA ALA A 497 -28.42 -0.48 4.91
C ALA A 497 -29.65 -1.39 4.75
N ALA A 498 -30.11 -2.03 5.83
CA ALA A 498 -31.33 -2.82 5.85
C ALA A 498 -32.57 -2.00 5.46
N ASP A 499 -32.71 -0.76 6.00
CA ASP A 499 -33.80 0.15 5.63
C ASP A 499 -33.77 0.53 4.16
N ILE A 500 -32.59 0.88 3.64
CA ILE A 500 -32.40 1.26 2.22
C ILE A 500 -32.81 0.11 1.28
N LEU A 501 -32.50 -1.12 1.70
CA LEU A 501 -32.83 -2.34 0.95
C LEU A 501 -34.24 -2.86 1.21
N GLY A 502 -34.91 -2.40 2.26
CA GLY A 502 -36.25 -2.86 2.65
C GLY A 502 -36.28 -4.29 3.21
N ILE A 503 -35.19 -4.73 3.87
CA ILE A 503 -35.03 -6.09 4.41
C ILE A 503 -34.62 -6.06 5.88
N ASP A 504 -34.68 -7.20 6.57
CA ASP A 504 -34.17 -7.41 7.94
C ASP A 504 -34.67 -6.40 9.01
N ALA A 505 -35.88 -5.86 8.89
CA ALA A 505 -36.40 -4.77 9.73
C ALA A 505 -36.34 -5.06 11.24
N GLU A 506 -36.67 -6.30 11.65
CA GLU A 506 -36.61 -6.71 13.07
C GLU A 506 -35.17 -6.71 13.59
N TYR A 507 -34.23 -7.19 12.77
CA TYR A 507 -32.82 -7.19 13.13
C TYR A 507 -32.26 -5.76 13.19
N ALA A 508 -32.63 -4.90 12.25
CA ALA A 508 -32.28 -3.48 12.26
C ALA A 508 -32.75 -2.76 13.54
N ALA A 509 -33.96 -3.08 14.02
CA ALA A 509 -34.47 -2.52 15.28
C ALA A 509 -33.61 -2.97 16.48
N LYS A 510 -33.25 -4.25 16.57
CA LYS A 510 -32.37 -4.78 17.63
C LYS A 510 -30.99 -4.13 17.62
N LEU A 511 -30.42 -3.90 16.43
CA LEU A 511 -29.12 -3.23 16.30
C LEU A 511 -29.17 -1.78 16.76
N ARG A 512 -30.25 -1.05 16.46
CA ARG A 512 -30.43 0.33 16.95
C ARG A 512 -30.56 0.40 18.46
N GLU A 513 -31.32 -0.53 19.06
CA GLU A 513 -31.42 -0.64 20.52
C GLU A 513 -30.04 -0.91 21.14
N ALA A 514 -29.28 -1.87 20.62
CA ALA A 514 -27.95 -2.18 21.11
C ALA A 514 -26.99 -0.98 20.98
N ALA A 515 -27.03 -0.26 19.87
CA ALA A 515 -26.23 0.95 19.67
C ALA A 515 -26.57 2.04 20.69
N ALA A 516 -27.87 2.25 20.95
CA ALA A 516 -28.35 3.24 21.92
C ALA A 516 -27.91 2.90 23.36
N GLU A 517 -27.98 1.62 23.75
CA GLU A 517 -27.52 1.18 25.07
C GLU A 517 -25.99 1.29 25.22
N LEU A 518 -25.21 0.89 24.21
CA LEU A 518 -23.74 1.04 24.23
C LEU A 518 -23.30 2.50 24.36
N ARG A 519 -24.00 3.45 23.74
CA ARG A 519 -23.68 4.89 23.89
C ARG A 519 -23.70 5.35 25.34
N LYS A 520 -24.63 4.81 26.17
CA LYS A 520 -24.76 5.16 27.57
C LYS A 520 -23.63 4.63 28.45
N THR A 521 -22.92 3.61 27.97
CA THR A 521 -21.93 2.86 28.74
C THR A 521 -20.49 3.09 28.29
N LEU A 522 -20.26 3.96 27.32
CA LEU A 522 -18.91 4.32 26.87
C LEU A 522 -18.02 4.78 28.03
N PRO A 523 -16.76 4.32 28.09
CA PRO A 523 -15.85 4.66 29.18
C PRO A 523 -15.56 6.16 29.22
N GLN A 524 -15.80 6.77 30.38
CA GLN A 524 -15.74 8.22 30.55
C GLN A 524 -15.45 8.62 31.99
N THR A 525 -14.87 9.80 32.14
CA THR A 525 -14.86 10.58 33.39
C THR A 525 -16.07 11.56 33.39
N PRO A 526 -16.28 12.33 34.47
CA PRO A 526 -17.23 13.43 34.44
C PRO A 526 -16.97 14.42 33.30
N GLU A 527 -15.71 14.61 32.91
CA GLU A 527 -15.25 15.65 31.98
C GLU A 527 -15.13 15.16 30.54
N MET A 528 -14.66 13.92 30.28
CA MET A 528 -14.31 13.43 28.95
C MET A 528 -14.42 11.93 28.80
N TYR A 529 -14.46 11.46 27.56
CA TYR A 529 -14.24 10.04 27.23
C TYR A 529 -12.78 9.65 27.42
N VAL A 530 -12.56 8.39 27.81
CA VAL A 530 -11.23 7.81 28.06
C VAL A 530 -11.10 6.46 27.32
N PRO A 531 -9.88 5.96 27.05
CA PRO A 531 -9.65 4.72 26.32
C PRO A 531 -10.39 3.49 26.90
N PHE A 532 -10.44 3.38 28.23
CA PHE A 532 -11.21 2.38 28.97
C PHE A 532 -11.41 2.86 30.42
N SER A 533 -12.32 2.24 31.15
CA SER A 533 -12.63 2.64 32.53
C SER A 533 -11.39 2.59 33.43
N GLY A 534 -11.09 3.72 34.09
CA GLY A 534 -9.91 3.87 34.96
C GLY A 534 -8.60 4.11 34.22
N CYS A 535 -8.61 4.28 32.91
CA CYS A 535 -7.41 4.62 32.13
C CYS A 535 -6.95 6.06 32.44
N THR A 536 -5.68 6.21 32.76
CA THR A 536 -5.01 7.50 32.99
C THR A 536 -4.08 7.86 31.84
N GLU A 537 -3.81 6.92 30.93
CA GLU A 537 -2.96 7.15 29.77
C GLU A 537 -3.71 7.95 28.69
N LYS A 538 -2.99 8.86 28.05
CA LYS A 538 -3.51 9.62 26.92
C LYS A 538 -3.32 8.81 25.65
N SER A 539 -4.40 8.65 24.90
CA SER A 539 -4.38 7.89 23.68
C SER A 539 -5.35 8.46 22.66
N ILE A 540 -4.94 8.43 21.40
CA ILE A 540 -5.77 8.84 20.27
C ILE A 540 -7.05 8.00 20.14
N VAL A 541 -7.12 6.81 20.70
CA VAL A 541 -8.34 5.98 20.65
C VAL A 541 -9.55 6.69 21.27
N ALA A 542 -9.33 7.59 22.24
CA ALA A 542 -10.38 8.36 22.91
C ALA A 542 -11.12 9.34 21.96
N ILE A 543 -10.60 9.60 20.75
CA ILE A 543 -11.26 10.45 19.74
C ILE A 543 -11.98 9.66 18.64
N GLY A 544 -11.98 8.33 18.73
CA GLY A 544 -12.60 7.44 17.74
C GLY A 544 -14.09 7.67 17.50
N GLY A 545 -14.77 8.33 18.44
CA GLY A 545 -16.17 8.70 18.31
C GLY A 545 -16.41 9.84 17.30
N PHE A 546 -15.43 10.71 17.04
CA PHE A 546 -15.49 11.68 15.94
C PHE A 546 -15.01 11.07 14.63
N PHE A 547 -13.81 10.54 14.62
CA PHE A 547 -13.22 9.88 13.47
C PHE A 547 -12.45 8.63 13.94
N PRO A 548 -12.58 7.48 13.29
CA PRO A 548 -13.18 7.29 11.96
C PRO A 548 -14.70 6.98 11.98
N TYR A 549 -15.34 6.86 13.13
CA TYR A 549 -16.69 6.27 13.19
C TYR A 549 -17.85 7.28 13.15
N GLY A 550 -17.63 8.56 13.45
CA GLY A 550 -18.71 9.56 13.40
C GLY A 550 -19.89 9.25 14.33
N VAL A 551 -19.61 8.61 15.48
CA VAL A 551 -20.61 8.29 16.50
C VAL A 551 -21.17 9.53 17.16
N PHE A 552 -20.36 10.59 17.23
CA PHE A 552 -20.69 11.88 17.79
C PHE A 552 -20.52 13.00 16.76
N ASP A 553 -21.29 14.06 16.94
CA ASP A 553 -21.12 15.31 16.24
C ASP A 553 -20.45 16.38 17.14
N LYS A 554 -20.21 17.55 16.59
CA LYS A 554 -19.57 18.70 17.26
C LYS A 554 -20.28 19.23 18.51
N THR A 555 -21.42 18.68 18.91
CA THR A 555 -22.15 19.07 20.12
C THR A 555 -21.78 18.21 21.33
N GLU A 556 -21.09 17.07 21.12
CA GLU A 556 -20.69 16.16 22.19
C GLU A 556 -19.49 16.68 22.97
N LYS A 557 -19.76 17.36 24.10
CA LYS A 557 -18.75 18.07 24.91
C LYS A 557 -17.64 17.17 25.43
N LYS A 558 -17.96 15.93 25.84
CA LYS A 558 -16.95 15.00 26.36
C LYS A 558 -16.01 14.52 25.27
N GLN A 559 -16.50 14.37 24.03
CA GLN A 559 -15.66 14.02 22.89
C GLN A 559 -14.75 15.20 22.49
N ILE A 560 -15.27 16.41 22.54
CA ILE A 560 -14.49 17.65 22.33
C ILE A 560 -13.38 17.75 23.39
N ALA A 561 -13.70 17.51 24.68
CA ALA A 561 -12.71 17.56 25.75
C ALA A 561 -11.58 16.52 25.55
N ALA A 562 -11.93 15.28 25.16
CA ALA A 562 -10.97 14.24 24.83
C ALA A 562 -10.08 14.62 23.63
N LEU A 563 -10.67 15.26 22.59
CA LEU A 563 -9.94 15.73 21.42
C LEU A 563 -8.87 16.77 21.78
N TYR A 564 -9.23 17.77 22.56
CA TYR A 564 -8.26 18.81 22.97
C TYR A 564 -7.24 18.30 23.97
N ASP A 565 -7.55 17.29 24.78
CA ASP A 565 -6.58 16.63 25.63
C ASP A 565 -5.50 15.89 24.80
N VAL A 566 -5.92 15.23 23.71
CA VAL A 566 -4.99 14.61 22.74
C VAL A 566 -4.17 15.67 21.98
N LEU A 567 -4.80 16.74 21.54
CA LEU A 567 -4.14 17.83 20.79
C LEU A 567 -3.00 18.49 21.58
N LYS A 568 -3.15 18.66 22.90
CA LYS A 568 -2.08 19.19 23.76
C LYS A 568 -0.82 18.33 23.75
N ASN A 569 -0.95 17.01 23.61
CA ASN A 569 0.20 16.12 23.51
C ASN A 569 0.88 16.21 22.13
N ILE A 570 0.10 16.38 21.05
CA ILE A 570 0.64 16.56 19.71
C ILE A 570 1.45 17.84 19.58
N GLU A 571 0.95 18.95 20.14
CA GLU A 571 1.70 20.23 20.14
C GLU A 571 3.07 20.11 20.84
N ALA A 572 3.15 19.28 21.87
CA ALA A 572 4.40 19.06 22.61
C ALA A 572 5.45 18.24 21.82
N VAL A 573 5.05 17.51 20.80
CA VAL A 573 5.91 16.61 20.02
C VAL A 573 5.98 16.96 18.53
N GLY A 574 5.69 18.20 18.16
CA GLY A 574 5.83 18.70 16.79
C GLY A 574 4.85 18.06 15.82
N ASN A 575 3.56 18.13 16.11
CA ASN A 575 2.45 17.63 15.26
C ASN A 575 2.41 16.11 15.06
N MET A 576 3.15 15.34 15.82
CA MET A 576 3.09 13.88 15.78
C MET A 576 2.69 13.30 17.13
N TYR A 577 1.70 12.42 17.13
CA TYR A 577 1.21 11.81 18.36
C TYR A 577 2.15 10.71 18.85
N PRO A 578 2.67 10.79 20.09
CA PRO A 578 3.53 9.74 20.64
C PRO A 578 2.70 8.49 20.95
N VAL A 579 3.24 7.33 20.62
CA VAL A 579 2.67 6.02 20.96
C VAL A 579 3.75 5.24 21.70
N GLY A 580 3.68 5.23 23.02
CA GLY A 580 4.77 4.72 23.86
C GLY A 580 6.05 5.50 23.61
N SER A 581 7.13 4.81 23.19
CA SER A 581 8.42 5.42 22.82
C SER A 581 8.50 5.78 21.32
N SER A 582 7.44 5.53 20.55
CA SER A 582 7.41 5.73 19.09
C SER A 582 6.50 6.89 18.72
N VAL A 583 6.80 7.54 17.60
CA VAL A 583 5.96 8.56 16.97
C VAL A 583 5.33 7.98 15.73
N CYS A 584 4.03 8.15 15.58
CA CYS A 584 3.27 7.60 14.47
C CYS A 584 2.58 8.72 13.67
N SER A 585 3.14 9.06 12.52
CA SER A 585 2.71 10.22 11.71
C SER A 585 1.26 10.11 11.19
N TRP A 586 0.76 8.92 10.89
CA TRP A 586 -0.62 8.77 10.40
C TRP A 586 -1.67 9.11 11.47
N TYR A 587 -1.32 9.11 12.75
CA TYR A 587 -2.20 9.59 13.82
C TYR A 587 -2.45 11.10 13.74
N ALA A 588 -1.53 11.88 13.19
CA ALA A 588 -1.76 13.30 12.95
C ALA A 588 -2.88 13.53 11.93
N ALA A 589 -2.94 12.71 10.85
CA ALA A 589 -4.04 12.75 9.88
C ALA A 589 -5.38 12.33 10.51
N TRP A 590 -5.37 11.35 11.42
CA TRP A 590 -6.57 10.97 12.19
C TRP A 590 -7.05 12.12 13.07
N LEU A 591 -6.13 12.77 13.83
CA LEU A 591 -6.45 13.92 14.65
C LEU A 591 -6.99 15.09 13.83
N ALA A 592 -6.35 15.42 12.70
CA ALA A 592 -6.81 16.48 11.79
C ALA A 592 -8.26 16.21 11.30
N SER A 593 -8.56 14.97 10.94
CA SER A 593 -9.91 14.56 10.54
C SER A 593 -10.92 14.73 11.68
N ALA A 594 -10.54 14.40 12.91
CA ALA A 594 -11.40 14.59 14.08
C ALA A 594 -11.65 16.07 14.39
N LEU A 595 -10.65 16.94 14.18
CA LEU A 595 -10.78 18.41 14.33
C LEU A 595 -11.77 18.99 13.29
N VAL A 596 -11.72 18.51 12.06
CA VAL A 596 -12.71 18.88 11.02
C VAL A 596 -14.13 18.52 11.46
N VAL A 597 -14.34 17.31 12.00
CA VAL A 597 -15.64 16.88 12.53
C VAL A 597 -16.09 17.74 13.70
N ALA A 598 -15.16 18.14 14.58
CA ALA A 598 -15.42 19.03 15.71
C ALA A 598 -15.73 20.48 15.26
N GLY A 599 -15.44 20.86 14.01
CA GLY A 599 -15.63 22.20 13.47
C GLY A 599 -14.51 23.18 13.85
N ASP A 600 -13.35 22.70 14.24
CA ASP A 600 -12.15 23.49 14.54
C ASP A 600 -11.23 23.55 13.31
N GLU A 601 -11.64 24.32 12.32
CA GLU A 601 -10.89 24.49 11.07
C GLU A 601 -9.53 25.19 11.29
N ASP A 602 -9.39 26.00 12.34
CA ASP A 602 -8.16 26.74 12.66
C ASP A 602 -7.07 25.82 13.24
N ALA A 603 -7.45 24.70 13.86
CA ALA A 603 -6.51 23.74 14.41
C ALA A 603 -5.95 22.78 13.34
N VAL A 604 -6.64 22.61 12.21
CA VAL A 604 -6.22 21.70 11.12
C VAL A 604 -4.85 22.08 10.55
N PRO A 605 -4.55 23.34 10.19
CA PRO A 605 -3.21 23.71 9.69
C PRO A 605 -2.09 23.44 10.70
N ARG A 606 -2.36 23.60 12.01
CA ARG A 606 -1.38 23.32 13.07
C ARG A 606 -1.07 21.81 13.20
N THR A 607 -2.01 20.96 12.84
CA THR A 607 -1.89 19.51 12.91
C THR A 607 -1.31 18.92 11.64
N ILE A 608 -1.54 19.60 10.50
CA ILE A 608 -0.98 19.24 9.18
C ILE A 608 0.05 20.32 8.82
N ASP A 609 1.01 20.53 9.69
CA ASP A 609 2.10 21.47 9.46
C ASP A 609 2.92 21.07 8.21
N ARG A 610 3.59 22.05 7.65
CA ARG A 610 4.53 21.93 6.53
C ARG A 610 5.53 20.79 6.73
N ASP A 611 6.02 20.62 7.96
CA ASP A 611 6.93 19.53 8.32
C ASP A 611 6.25 18.15 8.26
N PHE A 612 4.95 18.04 8.53
CA PHE A 612 4.20 16.81 8.36
C PHE A 612 4.05 16.42 6.89
N ALA A 613 3.75 17.38 6.02
CA ALA A 613 3.70 17.14 4.56
C ALA A 613 5.08 16.71 4.03
N ILE A 614 6.16 17.32 4.50
CA ILE A 614 7.54 16.96 4.17
C ILE A 614 7.89 15.55 4.71
N ILE A 615 7.49 15.22 5.94
CA ILE A 615 7.69 13.88 6.51
C ILE A 615 6.90 12.85 5.72
N MET A 616 5.64 13.10 5.40
CA MET A 616 4.85 12.20 4.54
C MET A 616 5.47 12.05 3.16
N LEU A 617 5.97 13.12 2.56
CA LEU A 617 6.73 13.05 1.30
C LEU A 617 8.04 12.26 1.45
N LYS A 618 8.71 12.34 2.60
CA LYS A 618 9.92 11.56 2.90
C LYS A 618 9.66 10.08 3.19
N PHE A 619 8.53 9.76 3.82
CA PHE A 619 8.13 8.35 4.07
C PHE A 619 7.46 7.69 2.87
N VAL A 620 6.95 8.49 1.95
CA VAL A 620 6.24 8.04 0.74
C VAL A 620 7.17 8.04 -0.50
N LYS A 621 8.35 8.68 -0.40
CA LYS A 621 9.42 8.62 -1.41
C LYS A 621 10.08 7.26 -1.51
#